data_5b3e4d76e666464ae7b5cbaf49773375
#
_entry.id   5b3e4d76e666464ae7b5cbaf49773375
#
_cell.length_a   1.000
_cell.length_b   1.000
_cell.length_c   1.000
_cell.angle_alpha   90.00
_cell.angle_beta   90.00
_cell.angle_gamma   90.00
#
_symmetry.space_group_name_H-M   'P 1'
#
loop_
_entity.id
_entity.type
_entity.pdbx_description
1 polymer ?
#
loop_
_entity_poly.entity_id
_entity_poly.type
_entity_poly.pdbx_seq_one_letter_code
_entity_poly.pdbx_strand_id
1 'polypeptide(L)'
;MSGKDSHKQMAVELFNQTWDLIEREKKDQTEIDRMIHAAHASRYHWEIAGGPVNITRGEWLISRVYALLQRQEPCLYHADRCLQETLENDLKDFDLAFAYEAMARACDLAGDEVETAKYRALAEKEG
;
A
#
# COMPACT_ATOMS: atom_id res chain seq x y z
N MET A 1 -27.35 -9.02 6.03
CA MET A 1 -26.06 -8.78 5.35
C MET A 1 -25.17 -9.99 5.54
N SER A 2 -24.52 -10.47 4.48
CA SER A 2 -23.59 -11.58 4.59
C SER A 2 -22.32 -11.13 5.29
N GLY A 3 -21.54 -12.07 5.85
CA GLY A 3 -20.24 -11.77 6.45
C GLY A 3 -19.29 -11.14 5.45
N LYS A 4 -19.36 -11.57 4.18
CA LYS A 4 -18.52 -11.05 3.11
C LYS A 4 -18.84 -9.58 2.82
N ASP A 5 -20.13 -9.21 2.81
CA ASP A 5 -20.54 -7.81 2.59
C ASP A 5 -20.08 -6.92 3.73
N SER A 6 -20.12 -7.41 4.97
CA SER A 6 -19.64 -6.69 6.14
C SER A 6 -18.13 -6.46 6.06
N HIS A 7 -17.38 -7.46 5.63
CA HIS A 7 -15.93 -7.33 5.45
C HIS A 7 -15.60 -6.33 4.35
N LYS A 8 -16.34 -6.34 3.24
CA LYS A 8 -16.13 -5.39 2.16
C LYS A 8 -16.37 -3.96 2.63
N GLN A 9 -17.48 -3.74 3.36
CA GLN A 9 -17.80 -2.42 3.90
C GLN A 9 -16.68 -1.92 4.83
N MET A 10 -16.22 -2.77 5.73
CA MET A 10 -15.15 -2.42 6.65
C MET A 10 -13.83 -2.13 5.91
N ALA A 11 -13.53 -2.92 4.88
CA ALA A 11 -12.33 -2.70 4.07
C ALA A 11 -12.35 -1.30 3.43
N VAL A 12 -13.48 -0.91 2.84
CA VAL A 12 -13.63 0.41 2.20
C VAL A 12 -13.53 1.53 3.22
N GLU A 13 -14.25 1.42 4.34
CA GLU A 13 -14.25 2.45 5.38
C GLU A 13 -12.87 2.66 5.97
N LEU A 14 -12.15 1.57 6.24
CA LEU A 14 -10.81 1.64 6.81
C LEU A 14 -9.79 2.16 5.80
N PHE A 15 -9.95 1.83 4.53
CA PHE A 15 -9.11 2.38 3.47
C PHE A 15 -9.26 3.91 3.40
N ASN A 16 -10.50 4.39 3.41
CA ASN A 16 -10.79 5.82 3.37
C ASN A 16 -10.30 6.53 4.64
N GLN A 17 -10.47 5.92 5.80
CA GLN A 17 -9.98 6.46 7.06
C GLN A 17 -8.45 6.58 7.04
N THR A 18 -7.75 5.59 6.47
CA THR A 18 -6.30 5.66 6.34
C THR A 18 -5.87 6.86 5.52
N TRP A 19 -6.55 7.10 4.38
CA TRP A 19 -6.24 8.25 3.54
C TRP A 19 -6.50 9.57 4.24
N ASP A 20 -7.60 9.68 4.99
CA ASP A 20 -7.89 10.89 5.77
C ASP A 20 -6.75 11.18 6.75
N LEU A 21 -6.22 10.15 7.38
CA LEU A 21 -5.11 10.29 8.33
C LEU A 21 -3.80 10.61 7.63
N ILE A 22 -3.53 10.01 6.46
CA ILE A 22 -2.33 10.32 5.67
C ILE A 22 -2.30 11.81 5.29
N GLU A 23 -3.43 12.36 4.92
CA GLU A 23 -3.53 13.74 4.44
C GLU A 23 -3.41 14.79 5.53
N ARG A 24 -3.55 14.43 6.79
CA ARG A 24 -3.39 15.38 7.89
C ARG A 24 -1.94 15.79 8.04
N GLU A 25 -1.68 17.09 8.09
CA GLU A 25 -0.32 17.62 8.22
C GLU A 25 0.31 17.26 9.56
N LYS A 26 -0.47 17.34 10.63
CA LYS A 26 -0.01 17.02 11.98
C LYS A 26 -0.84 15.89 12.55
N LYS A 27 -0.13 14.91 13.09
CA LYS A 27 -0.76 13.72 13.67
C LYS A 27 -0.20 13.51 15.07
N ASP A 28 -1.09 13.29 16.04
CA ASP A 28 -0.65 12.85 17.36
C ASP A 28 -0.37 11.34 17.33
N GLN A 29 0.15 10.80 18.43
CA GLN A 29 0.52 9.39 18.47
C GLN A 29 -0.70 8.47 18.27
N THR A 30 -1.85 8.84 18.82
CA THR A 30 -3.08 8.06 18.65
C THR A 30 -3.48 7.98 17.18
N GLU A 31 -3.36 9.09 16.45
CA GLU A 31 -3.68 9.13 15.02
C GLU A 31 -2.68 8.33 14.18
N ILE A 32 -1.39 8.38 14.54
CA ILE A 32 -0.35 7.58 13.89
C ILE A 32 -0.66 6.09 14.06
N ASP A 33 -0.97 5.67 15.29
CA ASP A 33 -1.29 4.27 15.57
C ASP A 33 -2.54 3.84 14.81
N ARG A 34 -3.57 4.68 14.78
CA ARG A 34 -4.80 4.39 14.05
C ARG A 34 -4.55 4.26 12.55
N MET A 35 -3.69 5.11 12.00
CA MET A 35 -3.33 5.05 10.58
C MET A 35 -2.70 3.70 10.23
N ILE A 36 -1.77 3.23 11.05
CA ILE A 36 -1.12 1.93 10.87
C ILE A 36 -2.14 0.79 10.95
N HIS A 37 -2.93 0.79 12.04
CA HIS A 37 -3.91 -0.28 12.26
C HIS A 37 -5.00 -0.29 11.20
N ALA A 38 -5.50 0.89 10.79
CA ALA A 38 -6.54 0.98 9.78
C ALA A 38 -6.07 0.44 8.43
N ALA A 39 -4.83 0.74 8.04
CA ALA A 39 -4.27 0.24 6.78
C ALA A 39 -4.18 -1.29 6.79
N HIS A 40 -3.66 -1.87 7.86
CA HIS A 40 -3.56 -3.33 7.99
C HIS A 40 -4.93 -4.00 8.08
N ALA A 41 -5.86 -3.43 8.83
CA ALA A 41 -7.20 -3.97 8.96
C ALA A 41 -7.95 -3.93 7.63
N SER A 42 -7.82 -2.84 6.86
CA SER A 42 -8.42 -2.74 5.54
C SER A 42 -7.94 -3.87 4.63
N ARG A 43 -6.62 -4.08 4.58
CA ARG A 43 -6.04 -5.15 3.76
C ARG A 43 -6.55 -6.52 4.19
N TYR A 44 -6.68 -6.77 5.50
CA TYR A 44 -7.20 -8.04 6.03
C TYR A 44 -8.64 -8.28 5.56
N HIS A 45 -9.50 -7.27 5.67
CA HIS A 45 -10.88 -7.41 5.24
C HIS A 45 -10.98 -7.61 3.72
N TRP A 46 -10.10 -6.98 2.93
CA TRP A 46 -10.05 -7.21 1.49
C TRP A 46 -9.62 -8.62 1.15
N GLU A 47 -8.77 -9.23 1.97
CA GLU A 47 -8.38 -10.63 1.79
C GLU A 47 -9.59 -11.55 1.82
N ILE A 48 -10.57 -11.24 2.67
CA ILE A 48 -11.79 -12.04 2.84
C ILE A 48 -12.81 -11.72 1.75
N ALA A 49 -13.00 -10.44 1.44
CA ALA A 49 -14.13 -9.98 0.63
C ALA A 49 -13.78 -9.51 -0.77
N GLY A 50 -12.49 -9.34 -1.07
CA GLY A 50 -12.04 -8.83 -2.36
C GLY A 50 -11.28 -9.86 -3.19
N GLY A 51 -10.63 -9.38 -4.22
CA GLY A 51 -9.78 -10.18 -5.09
C GLY A 51 -8.34 -9.68 -5.09
N PRO A 52 -7.48 -10.22 -5.98
CA PRO A 52 -6.07 -9.86 -6.04
C PRO A 52 -5.81 -8.35 -6.16
N VAL A 53 -6.60 -7.64 -6.95
CA VAL A 53 -6.46 -6.18 -7.09
C VAL A 53 -6.60 -5.48 -5.75
N ASN A 54 -7.57 -5.89 -4.94
CA ASN A 54 -7.81 -5.28 -3.63
C ASN A 54 -6.66 -5.54 -2.67
N ILE A 55 -6.10 -6.74 -2.73
CA ILE A 55 -4.97 -7.14 -1.88
C ILE A 55 -3.72 -6.32 -2.25
N THR A 56 -3.42 -6.18 -3.56
CA THR A 56 -2.25 -5.41 -3.99
C THR A 56 -2.37 -3.95 -3.61
N ARG A 57 -3.56 -3.37 -3.73
CA ARG A 57 -3.80 -1.97 -3.33
C ARG A 57 -3.70 -1.80 -1.83
N GLY A 58 -4.11 -2.82 -1.06
CA GLY A 58 -3.92 -2.83 0.38
C GLY A 58 -2.45 -2.83 0.77
N GLU A 59 -1.64 -3.66 0.12
CA GLU A 59 -0.20 -3.70 0.35
C GLU A 59 0.45 -2.35 -0.03
N TRP A 60 0.03 -1.76 -1.15
CA TRP A 60 0.50 -0.44 -1.57
C TRP A 60 0.23 0.61 -0.49
N LEU A 61 -0.99 0.61 0.06
CA LEU A 61 -1.39 1.58 1.08
C LEU A 61 -0.56 1.42 2.35
N ILE A 62 -0.35 0.18 2.79
CA ILE A 62 0.47 -0.10 3.97
C ILE A 62 1.90 0.41 3.76
N SER A 63 2.49 0.12 2.60
CA SER A 63 3.82 0.62 2.26
C SER A 63 3.87 2.15 2.31
N ARG A 64 2.84 2.81 1.79
CA ARG A 64 2.73 4.27 1.79
C ARG A 64 2.72 4.85 3.21
N VAL A 65 1.99 4.20 4.12
CA VAL A 65 1.93 4.61 5.53
C VAL A 65 3.33 4.54 6.14
N TYR A 66 4.03 3.43 5.94
CA TYR A 66 5.37 3.27 6.51
C TYR A 66 6.39 4.20 5.88
N ALA A 67 6.23 4.53 4.59
CA ALA A 67 7.08 5.54 3.95
C ALA A 67 6.91 6.90 4.61
N LEU A 68 5.66 7.28 4.88
CA LEU A 68 5.35 8.53 5.56
C LEU A 68 5.98 8.59 6.95
N LEU A 69 6.01 7.46 7.66
CA LEU A 69 6.59 7.34 8.99
C LEU A 69 8.09 7.07 8.96
N GLN A 70 8.69 6.97 7.79
CA GLN A 70 10.12 6.73 7.58
C GLN A 70 10.61 5.42 8.20
N ARG A 71 9.78 4.39 8.15
CA ARG A 71 10.12 3.05 8.60
C ARG A 71 10.51 2.19 7.41
N GLN A 72 11.80 2.06 7.19
CA GLN A 72 12.38 1.45 5.99
C GLN A 72 11.99 -0.01 5.80
N GLU A 73 12.17 -0.83 6.82
CA GLU A 73 11.96 -2.28 6.70
C GLU A 73 10.51 -2.64 6.34
N PRO A 74 9.49 -2.23 7.10
CA PRO A 74 8.13 -2.57 6.72
C PRO A 74 7.67 -1.88 5.43
N CYS A 75 8.18 -0.68 5.13
CA CYS A 75 7.89 -0.02 3.87
C CYS A 75 8.33 -0.88 2.69
N LEU A 76 9.56 -1.37 2.71
CA LEU A 76 10.10 -2.22 1.65
C LEU A 76 9.39 -3.56 1.59
N TYR A 77 9.13 -4.17 2.74
CA TYR A 77 8.42 -5.45 2.81
C TYR A 77 7.07 -5.38 2.09
N HIS A 78 6.25 -4.37 2.41
CA HIS A 78 4.91 -4.26 1.83
C HIS A 78 4.96 -3.78 0.37
N ALA A 79 5.93 -2.95 -0.01
CA ALA A 79 6.14 -2.60 -1.41
C ALA A 79 6.50 -3.83 -2.23
N ASP A 80 7.38 -4.68 -1.72
CA ASP A 80 7.77 -5.92 -2.39
C ASP A 80 6.58 -6.88 -2.50
N ARG A 81 5.79 -7.03 -1.42
CA ARG A 81 4.58 -7.86 -1.48
C ARG A 81 3.59 -7.32 -2.51
N CYS A 82 3.43 -6.00 -2.58
CA CYS A 82 2.59 -5.37 -3.60
C CYS A 82 3.06 -5.75 -5.00
N LEU A 83 4.35 -5.63 -5.28
CA LEU A 83 4.90 -5.96 -6.59
C LEU A 83 4.74 -7.46 -6.91
N GLN A 84 5.07 -8.34 -5.96
CA GLN A 84 4.96 -9.78 -6.17
C GLN A 84 3.52 -10.20 -6.46
N GLU A 85 2.56 -9.71 -5.68
CA GLU A 85 1.14 -10.00 -5.90
C GLU A 85 0.66 -9.48 -7.25
N THR A 86 1.13 -8.29 -7.64
CA THR A 86 0.78 -7.69 -8.92
C THR A 86 1.28 -8.56 -10.08
N LEU A 87 2.54 -9.00 -10.01
CA LEU A 87 3.14 -9.83 -11.05
C LEU A 87 2.52 -11.24 -11.09
N GLU A 88 2.32 -11.87 -9.94
CA GLU A 88 1.74 -13.21 -9.85
C GLU A 88 0.32 -13.27 -10.40
N ASN A 89 -0.44 -12.19 -10.27
CA ASN A 89 -1.82 -12.14 -10.74
C ASN A 89 -1.96 -11.45 -12.09
N ASP A 90 -0.83 -11.20 -12.76
CA ASP A 90 -0.78 -10.62 -14.10
C ASP A 90 -1.57 -9.30 -14.22
N LEU A 91 -1.52 -8.49 -13.15
CA LEU A 91 -2.13 -7.16 -13.13
C LEU A 91 -1.21 -6.21 -13.89
N LYS A 92 -1.80 -5.34 -14.71
CA LYS A 92 -1.05 -4.47 -15.61
C LYS A 92 -1.49 -3.02 -15.47
N ASP A 93 -0.90 -2.16 -16.28
CA ASP A 93 -1.24 -0.74 -16.34
C ASP A 93 -1.06 -0.04 -15.00
N PHE A 94 -2.12 0.55 -14.46
CA PHE A 94 -2.03 1.35 -13.24
C PHE A 94 -1.52 0.57 -12.04
N ASP A 95 -1.98 -0.66 -11.87
CA ASP A 95 -1.57 -1.45 -10.70
C ASP A 95 -0.09 -1.81 -10.76
N LEU A 96 0.42 -2.13 -11.93
CA LEU A 96 1.85 -2.41 -12.10
C LEU A 96 2.69 -1.14 -11.93
N ALA A 97 2.25 -0.02 -12.50
CA ALA A 97 2.92 1.26 -12.32
C ALA A 97 2.98 1.67 -10.85
N PHE A 98 1.87 1.51 -10.12
CA PHE A 98 1.82 1.81 -8.69
C PHE A 98 2.74 0.91 -7.88
N ALA A 99 2.82 -0.37 -8.25
CA ALA A 99 3.71 -1.31 -7.55
C ALA A 99 5.18 -0.91 -7.74
N TYR A 100 5.58 -0.54 -8.95
CA TYR A 100 6.93 -0.04 -9.20
C TYR A 100 7.19 1.28 -8.47
N GLU A 101 6.19 2.17 -8.42
CA GLU A 101 6.30 3.43 -7.69
C GLU A 101 6.52 3.18 -6.20
N ALA A 102 5.79 2.22 -5.62
CA ALA A 102 5.96 1.85 -4.23
C ALA A 102 7.37 1.33 -3.96
N MET A 103 7.91 0.50 -4.86
CA MET A 103 9.29 0.02 -4.74
C MET A 103 10.30 1.16 -4.84
N ALA A 104 10.09 2.09 -5.76
CA ALA A 104 10.97 3.26 -5.89
C ALA A 104 10.97 4.08 -4.60
N ARG A 105 9.80 4.31 -4.02
CA ARG A 105 9.66 5.06 -2.78
C ARG A 105 10.38 4.36 -1.62
N ALA A 106 10.22 3.04 -1.52
CA ALA A 106 10.85 2.25 -0.46
C ALA A 106 12.38 2.24 -0.61
N CYS A 107 12.88 2.11 -1.84
CA CYS A 107 14.31 2.12 -2.12
C CYS A 107 14.92 3.51 -1.85
N ASP A 108 14.19 4.56 -2.20
CA ASP A 108 14.62 5.94 -1.92
C ASP A 108 14.74 6.18 -0.41
N LEU A 109 13.77 5.70 0.35
CA LEU A 109 13.79 5.80 1.82
C LEU A 109 15.01 5.06 2.40
N ALA A 110 15.38 3.95 1.79
CA ALA A 110 16.53 3.16 2.22
C ALA A 110 17.87 3.73 1.71
N GLY A 111 17.85 4.77 0.88
CA GLY A 111 19.06 5.37 0.35
C GLY A 111 19.70 4.63 -0.83
N ASP A 112 18.95 3.71 -1.46
CA ASP A 112 19.43 2.93 -2.60
C ASP A 112 19.10 3.67 -3.91
N GLU A 113 20.03 4.51 -4.36
CA GLU A 113 19.81 5.35 -5.54
C GLU A 113 19.69 4.55 -6.83
N VAL A 114 20.42 3.46 -6.96
CA VAL A 114 20.42 2.63 -8.17
C VAL A 114 19.05 1.95 -8.35
N GLU A 115 18.56 1.30 -7.29
CA GLU A 115 17.27 0.64 -7.34
C GLU A 115 16.12 1.63 -7.46
N THR A 116 16.22 2.79 -6.82
CA THR A 116 15.23 3.86 -6.95
C THR A 116 15.06 4.29 -8.40
N ALA A 117 16.19 4.56 -9.09
CA ALA A 117 16.15 4.97 -10.49
C ALA A 117 15.57 3.87 -11.39
N LYS A 118 15.93 2.63 -11.12
CA LYS A 118 15.41 1.46 -11.85
C LYS A 118 13.89 1.38 -11.76
N TYR A 119 13.35 1.45 -10.55
CA TYR A 119 11.90 1.31 -10.36
C TYR A 119 11.13 2.53 -10.85
N ARG A 120 11.71 3.74 -10.76
CA ARG A 120 11.09 4.93 -11.35
C ARG A 120 10.95 4.79 -12.86
N ALA A 121 11.99 4.28 -13.52
CA ALA A 121 11.95 4.07 -14.96
C ALA A 121 10.90 3.03 -15.35
N LEU A 122 10.79 1.94 -14.58
CA LEU A 122 9.78 0.92 -14.81
C LEU A 122 8.37 1.46 -14.62
N ALA A 123 8.17 2.28 -13.59
CA ALA A 123 6.86 2.91 -13.33
C ALA A 123 6.45 3.83 -14.48
N GLU A 124 7.37 4.66 -14.97
CA GLU A 124 7.11 5.57 -16.09
C GLU A 124 6.74 4.81 -17.36
N LYS A 125 7.39 3.68 -17.60
CA LYS A 125 7.12 2.85 -18.77
C LYS A 125 5.71 2.26 -18.74
N GLU A 126 5.22 1.88 -17.56
CA GLU A 126 3.88 1.30 -17.40
C GLU A 126 2.80 2.37 -17.30
N GLY A 127 3.15 3.55 -16.82
CA GLY A 127 2.25 4.69 -16.73
C GLY A 127 2.14 5.39 -18.05
#